data_ca333b1d1d9b01d3037817901a418832
#
_entry.id   ca333b1d1d9b01d3037817901a418832
#
_cell.length_a   1.000
_cell.length_b   1.000
_cell.length_c   1.000
_cell.angle_alpha   90.00
_cell.angle_beta   90.00
_cell.angle_gamma   90.00
#
_symmetry.space_group_name_H-M   'P 1'
#
loop_
_entity.id
_entity.type
_entity.pdbx_description
1 polymer ?
#
loop_
_entity_poly.entity_id
_entity_poly.type
_entity_poly.pdbx_seq_one_letter_code
_entity_poly.pdbx_strand_id
1 'polypeptide(L)'
;MSVIVLLTLKAKPDSYDELGSLLKNILIDTSVFEGCEGIYACGDSENHTFLLYESWVSTENQQEYMKWRQERGDLNVLGTMLREPPILETRDLIFSS
;
A
#
# COMPACT_ATOMS: atom_id res chain seq x y z
N MET A 1 1.20 -11.08 17.26
CA MET A 1 1.48 -9.64 17.40
C MET A 1 1.29 -8.97 16.04
N SER A 2 0.61 -7.84 16.01
CA SER A 2 0.33 -7.17 14.74
C SER A 2 1.58 -6.55 14.12
N VAL A 3 1.59 -6.52 12.79
CA VAL A 3 2.68 -5.97 12.00
C VAL A 3 2.16 -4.77 11.24
N ILE A 4 2.93 -3.67 11.27
CA ILE A 4 2.61 -2.46 10.53
C ILE A 4 3.50 -2.41 9.28
N VAL A 5 2.86 -2.21 8.14
CA VAL A 5 3.57 -2.04 6.87
C VAL A 5 3.36 -0.61 6.40
N LEU A 6 4.46 0.07 6.13
CA LEU A 6 4.46 1.42 5.59
C LEU A 6 4.95 1.34 4.15
N LEU A 7 4.13 1.80 3.23
CA LEU A 7 4.45 1.77 1.81
C LEU A 7 4.45 3.18 1.26
N THR A 8 5.60 3.62 0.77
CA THR A 8 5.74 4.94 0.15
C THR A 8 5.77 4.78 -1.37
N LEU A 9 4.86 5.48 -2.05
CA LEU A 9 4.74 5.46 -3.50
C LEU A 9 4.98 6.86 -4.04
N LYS A 10 6.06 7.03 -4.79
CA LYS A 10 6.41 8.32 -5.40
C LYS A 10 5.97 8.31 -6.85
N ALA A 11 4.87 8.99 -7.12
CA ALA A 11 4.27 9.03 -8.45
C ALA A 11 5.01 9.98 -9.40
N LYS A 12 4.93 9.68 -10.69
CA LYS A 12 5.27 10.67 -11.71
C LYS A 12 4.30 11.84 -11.55
N PRO A 13 4.74 13.10 -11.71
CA PRO A 13 3.86 14.26 -11.48
C PRO A 13 2.53 14.21 -12.24
N ASP A 14 2.54 13.76 -13.48
CA ASP A 14 1.35 13.66 -14.31
C ASP A 14 0.52 12.40 -14.04
N SER A 15 1.00 11.51 -13.18
CA SER A 15 0.28 10.28 -12.82
C SER A 15 -0.30 10.32 -11.41
N TYR A 16 -0.07 11.39 -10.65
CA TYR A 16 -0.47 11.45 -9.24
C TYR A 16 -1.98 11.25 -9.06
N ASP A 17 -2.79 11.99 -9.82
CA ASP A 17 -4.25 11.91 -9.69
C ASP A 17 -4.77 10.54 -10.12
N GLU A 18 -4.23 9.99 -11.19
CA GLU A 18 -4.59 8.66 -11.68
C GLU A 18 -4.24 7.58 -10.67
N LEU A 19 -3.05 7.68 -10.07
CA LEU A 19 -2.61 6.73 -9.04
C LEU A 19 -3.51 6.82 -7.80
N GLY A 20 -3.87 8.04 -7.39
CA GLY A 20 -4.78 8.24 -6.27
C GLY A 20 -6.14 7.58 -6.49
N SER A 21 -6.68 7.72 -7.70
CA SER A 21 -7.95 7.09 -8.07
C SER A 21 -7.83 5.56 -8.08
N LEU A 22 -6.73 5.04 -8.62
CA LEU A 22 -6.47 3.61 -8.62
C LEU A 22 -6.40 3.05 -7.20
N LEU A 23 -5.67 3.74 -6.30
CA LEU A 23 -5.54 3.31 -4.91
C LEU A 23 -6.90 3.24 -4.22
N LYS A 24 -7.77 4.23 -4.42
CA LYS A 24 -9.12 4.21 -3.84
C LYS A 24 -9.90 2.97 -4.27
N ASN A 25 -9.69 2.49 -5.47
CA ASN A 25 -10.37 1.30 -5.97
C ASN A 25 -9.75 0.01 -5.45
N ILE A 26 -8.44 -0.15 -5.58
CA ILE A 26 -7.80 -1.43 -5.24
C ILE A 26 -7.71 -1.67 -3.74
N LEU A 27 -7.64 -0.60 -2.92
CA LEU A 27 -7.49 -0.76 -1.48
C LEU A 27 -8.76 -1.23 -0.79
N ILE A 28 -9.90 -1.18 -1.47
CA ILE A 28 -11.12 -1.81 -0.97
C ILE A 28 -10.90 -3.32 -0.79
N ASP A 29 -10.29 -3.96 -1.79
CA ASP A 29 -9.97 -5.40 -1.71
C ASP A 29 -8.93 -5.68 -0.63
N THR A 30 -7.94 -4.78 -0.48
CA THR A 30 -6.93 -4.91 0.58
C THR A 30 -7.58 -4.91 1.95
N SER A 31 -8.53 -4.02 2.17
CA SER A 31 -9.18 -3.83 3.48
C SER A 31 -9.94 -5.06 3.96
N VAL A 32 -10.38 -5.91 3.04
CA VAL A 32 -11.13 -7.12 3.38
C VAL A 32 -10.30 -8.41 3.19
N PHE A 33 -9.04 -8.28 2.81
CA PHE A 33 -8.18 -9.45 2.63
C PHE A 33 -7.88 -10.08 3.99
N GLU A 34 -7.80 -11.42 4.02
CA GLU A 34 -7.56 -12.15 5.26
C GLU A 34 -6.31 -11.66 5.97
N GLY A 35 -6.46 -11.28 7.24
CA GLY A 35 -5.36 -10.80 8.06
C GLY A 35 -5.16 -9.29 8.03
N CYS A 36 -5.85 -8.57 7.15
CA CYS A 36 -5.79 -7.10 7.15
C CYS A 36 -6.67 -6.56 8.27
N GLU A 37 -6.06 -5.82 9.21
CA GLU A 37 -6.74 -5.22 10.35
C GLU A 37 -7.16 -3.78 10.09
N GLY A 38 -6.60 -3.16 9.08
CA GLY A 38 -6.91 -1.80 8.70
C GLY A 38 -5.88 -1.25 7.75
N ILE A 39 -6.30 -0.28 6.95
CA ILE A 39 -5.41 0.38 6.01
C ILE A 39 -5.81 1.84 5.89
N TYR A 40 -4.80 2.71 5.86
CA TYR A 40 -4.97 4.14 5.60
C TYR A 40 -4.06 4.53 4.45
N ALA A 41 -4.56 5.37 3.56
CA ALA A 41 -3.76 5.92 2.48
C ALA A 41 -3.89 7.44 2.54
N CYS A 42 -2.76 8.12 2.50
CA CYS A 42 -2.74 9.57 2.45
C CYS A 42 -1.82 10.04 1.34
N GLY A 43 -2.08 11.24 0.84
CA GLY A 43 -1.35 11.79 -0.29
C GLY A 43 -0.80 13.16 -0.02
N ASP A 44 0.35 13.45 -0.63
CA ASP A 44 1.01 14.75 -0.63
C ASP A 44 1.05 15.23 -2.06
N SER A 45 0.13 16.13 -2.41
CA SER A 45 0.00 16.60 -3.79
C SER A 45 1.17 17.48 -4.25
N GLU A 46 1.88 18.12 -3.32
CA GLU A 46 3.03 18.95 -3.67
C GLU A 46 4.22 18.09 -4.12
N ASN A 47 4.43 16.96 -3.46
CA ASN A 47 5.54 16.06 -3.75
C ASN A 47 5.12 14.84 -4.56
N HIS A 48 3.85 14.75 -4.96
CA HIS A 48 3.29 13.64 -5.75
C HIS A 48 3.57 12.28 -5.09
N THR A 49 3.39 12.20 -3.77
CA THR A 49 3.76 11.03 -3.00
C THR A 49 2.57 10.52 -2.21
N PHE A 50 2.42 9.19 -2.15
CA PHE A 50 1.42 8.54 -1.29
C PHE A 50 2.11 7.75 -0.21
N LEU A 51 1.50 7.72 0.97
CA LEU A 51 1.91 6.86 2.07
C LEU A 51 0.74 5.98 2.44
N LEU A 52 0.97 4.66 2.43
CA LEU A 52 -0.01 3.68 2.89
C LEU A 52 0.46 3.14 4.23
N TYR A 53 -0.46 3.12 5.18
CA TYR A 53 -0.24 2.55 6.51
C TYR A 53 -1.17 1.34 6.62
N GLU A 54 -0.59 0.16 6.78
CA GLU A 54 -1.34 -1.10 6.83
C GLU A 54 -1.06 -1.83 8.13
N SER A 55 -2.11 -2.36 8.77
CA SER A 55 -1.96 -3.21 9.94
C SER A 55 -2.39 -4.64 9.56
N TRP A 56 -1.53 -5.61 9.86
CA TRP A 56 -1.74 -7.00 9.52
C TRP A 56 -1.61 -7.88 10.77
N VAL A 57 -2.40 -8.96 10.82
CA VAL A 57 -2.33 -9.93 11.92
C VAL A 57 -0.93 -10.52 12.03
N SER A 58 -0.29 -10.80 10.89
CA SER A 58 1.05 -11.39 10.84
C SER A 58 1.76 -11.02 9.54
N THR A 59 3.08 -11.23 9.53
CA THR A 59 3.90 -11.05 8.33
C THR A 59 3.45 -12.01 7.23
N GLU A 60 3.09 -13.23 7.60
CA GLU A 60 2.64 -14.26 6.65
C GLU A 60 1.38 -13.83 5.92
N ASN A 61 0.42 -13.23 6.63
CA ASN A 61 -0.80 -12.72 6.01
C ASN A 61 -0.49 -11.61 4.99
N GLN A 62 0.41 -10.71 5.34
CA GLN A 62 0.81 -9.64 4.45
C GLN A 62 1.52 -10.18 3.21
N GLN A 63 2.38 -11.18 3.37
CA GLN A 63 3.08 -11.80 2.25
C GLN A 63 2.12 -12.53 1.30
N GLU A 64 1.11 -13.20 1.83
CA GLU A 64 0.07 -13.83 1.02
C GLU A 64 -0.70 -12.79 0.21
N TYR A 65 -1.00 -11.65 0.83
CA TYR A 65 -1.65 -10.54 0.15
C TYR A 65 -0.80 -10.01 -1.01
N MET A 66 0.50 -9.79 -0.77
CA MET A 66 1.41 -9.28 -1.81
C MET A 66 1.54 -10.24 -2.97
N LYS A 67 1.59 -11.55 -2.69
CA LYS A 67 1.61 -12.57 -3.72
C LYS A 67 0.36 -12.51 -4.58
N TRP A 68 -0.80 -12.37 -3.95
CA TRP A 68 -2.08 -12.26 -4.64
C TRP A 68 -2.12 -11.05 -5.56
N ARG A 69 -1.64 -9.88 -5.07
CA ARG A 69 -1.55 -8.67 -5.89
C ARG A 69 -0.63 -8.85 -7.08
N GLN A 70 0.51 -9.49 -6.87
CA GLN A 70 1.47 -9.73 -7.94
C GLN A 70 0.89 -10.64 -9.02
N GLU A 71 0.20 -11.68 -8.62
CA GLU A 71 -0.42 -12.63 -9.55
C GLU A 71 -1.53 -11.94 -10.38
N ARG A 72 -2.21 -10.95 -9.83
CA ARG A 72 -3.23 -10.18 -10.56
C ARG A 72 -2.63 -9.15 -11.52
N GLY A 73 -1.35 -8.84 -11.39
CA GLY A 73 -0.71 -7.82 -12.21
C GLY A 73 -0.88 -6.40 -11.69
N ASP A 74 -1.51 -6.21 -10.53
CA ASP A 74 -1.76 -4.88 -9.96
C ASP A 74 -0.46 -4.13 -9.68
N LEU A 75 0.58 -4.82 -9.23
CA LEU A 75 1.87 -4.21 -8.92
C LEU A 75 2.56 -3.68 -10.17
N ASN A 76 2.39 -4.35 -11.31
CA ASN A 76 2.93 -3.88 -12.57
C ASN A 76 2.25 -2.59 -13.02
N VAL A 77 0.93 -2.51 -12.85
CA VAL A 77 0.17 -1.30 -13.20
C VAL A 77 0.63 -0.14 -12.33
N LEU A 78 0.75 -0.35 -11.01
CA LEU A 78 1.25 0.67 -10.09
C LEU A 78 2.64 1.14 -10.51
N GLY A 79 3.52 0.21 -10.85
CA GLY A 79 4.89 0.51 -11.23
C GLY A 79 5.00 1.48 -12.41
N THR A 80 4.06 1.43 -13.36
CA THR A 80 4.09 2.34 -14.52
C THR A 80 3.83 3.80 -14.14
N MET A 81 3.23 4.04 -12.98
CA MET A 81 2.88 5.38 -12.50
C MET A 81 3.91 5.96 -11.55
N LEU A 82 4.92 5.18 -11.17
CA LEU A 82 5.93 5.58 -10.20
C LEU A 82 7.19 6.09 -10.89
N ARG A 83 7.81 7.14 -10.30
CA ARG A 83 9.11 7.66 -10.75
C ARG A 83 10.28 6.95 -10.08
N GLU A 84 10.01 6.21 -8.99
CA GLU A 84 11.00 5.45 -8.24
C GLU A 84 10.36 4.15 -7.75
N PRO A 85 11.16 3.12 -7.45
CA PRO A 85 10.59 1.89 -6.87
C PRO A 85 9.90 2.16 -5.53
N PRO A 86 8.84 1.42 -5.20
CA PRO A 86 8.16 1.57 -3.91
C PRO A 86 9.13 1.34 -2.74
N ILE A 87 8.92 2.08 -1.65
CA ILE A 87 9.68 1.89 -0.42
C ILE A 87 8.74 1.22 0.58
N LEU A 88 9.08 -0.01 0.96
CA LEU A 88 8.27 -0.80 1.89
C LEU A 88 9.06 -0.99 3.18
N GLU A 89 8.43 -0.62 4.31
CA GLU A 89 9.02 -0.74 5.63
C GLU A 89 8.06 -1.50 6.53
N THR A 90 8.60 -2.38 7.36
CA THR A 90 7.81 -3.20 8.28
C THR A 90 8.20 -2.89 9.71
N ARG A 91 7.22 -2.77 10.58
CA ARG A 91 7.41 -2.47 12.01
C ARG A 91 6.50 -3.35 12.84
N ASP A 92 6.94 -3.65 14.07
CA ASP A 92 6.08 -4.32 15.04
C ASP A 92 5.17 -3.27 15.69
N LEU A 93 3.90 -3.59 15.82
CA LEU A 93 2.97 -2.73 16.54
C LEU A 93 3.23 -2.87 18.04
N ILE A 94 3.57 -1.77 18.71
CA ILE A 94 3.85 -1.78 20.14
C ILE A 94 2.76 -1.10 20.97
N PHE A 95 1.91 -0.28 20.36
CA PHE A 95 0.83 0.41 21.05
C PHE A 95 -0.22 0.91 20.05
N SER A 96 -1.48 0.76 20.42
CA SER A 96 -2.59 1.39 19.70
C SER A 96 -3.65 1.82 20.74
N SER A 97 -4.25 2.97 20.50
CA SER A 97 -5.30 3.47 21.38
C SER A 97 -6.68 2.96 20.98
#